data_8506dc36d803817a65583456af60a510
#
_entry.id   8506dc36d803817a65583456af60a510
#
_cell.length_a   1.000
_cell.length_b   1.000
_cell.length_c   1.000
_cell.angle_alpha   90.00
_cell.angle_beta   90.00
_cell.angle_gamma   90.00
#
_symmetry.space_group_name_H-M   'P 1'
#
loop_
_entity.id
_entity.type
_entity.pdbx_description
1 polymer ?
#
loop_
_entity_poly.entity_id
_entity_poly.type
_entity_poly.pdbx_seq_one_letter_code
_entity_poly.pdbx_strand_id
1 'polypeptide(L)'
;MITAIDITGIKYDLDETTKKYVIKKIGRLDRYLPRHARNSVTVEVKLKQVNRDHGNKYEAEVVLSVPDKIITAKDSTVNMLAAVDIVEAKIVAQLRKYKQTTIAHVGRRGVMSRFKRSYAREL
;
A
#
# COMPACT_ATOMS: atom_id res chain seq x y z
N MET A 1 11.98 4.41 -5.70
CA MET A 1 10.58 4.68 -6.04
C MET A 1 9.98 3.53 -6.81
N ILE A 2 8.77 3.15 -6.47
CA ILE A 2 8.09 2.06 -7.19
C ILE A 2 7.80 2.51 -8.62
N THR A 3 8.23 1.75 -9.59
CA THR A 3 8.01 2.07 -11.00
C THR A 3 6.94 1.19 -11.65
N ALA A 4 6.70 0.02 -11.10
CA ALA A 4 5.69 -0.90 -11.63
C ALA A 4 4.31 -0.57 -11.06
N ILE A 5 3.78 0.58 -11.46
CA ILE A 5 2.47 1.06 -11.02
C ILE A 5 1.56 1.11 -12.23
N ASP A 6 0.43 0.41 -12.14
CA ASP A 6 -0.57 0.37 -13.18
C ASP A 6 -1.83 1.06 -12.66
N ILE A 7 -2.28 2.11 -13.34
CA ILE A 7 -3.42 2.91 -12.91
C ILE A 7 -4.54 2.76 -13.93
N THR A 8 -5.72 2.38 -13.45
CA THR A 8 -6.90 2.19 -14.29
C THR A 8 -8.05 3.05 -13.79
N GLY A 9 -8.72 3.75 -14.69
CA GLY A 9 -9.95 4.47 -14.39
C GLY A 9 -11.14 3.63 -14.80
N ILE A 10 -12.10 3.45 -13.90
CA ILE A 10 -13.32 2.70 -14.18
C ILE A 10 -14.49 3.65 -14.01
N LYS A 11 -15.15 3.98 -15.13
CA LYS A 11 -16.18 5.02 -15.18
C LYS A 11 -15.68 6.34 -14.58
N TYR A 12 -14.38 6.55 -14.64
CA TYR A 12 -13.70 7.73 -14.13
C TYR A 12 -12.71 8.20 -15.18
N ASP A 13 -12.76 9.49 -15.49
CA ASP A 13 -11.88 10.08 -16.51
C ASP A 13 -10.54 10.40 -15.84
N LEU A 14 -9.56 9.56 -16.08
CA LEU A 14 -8.24 9.69 -15.46
C LEU A 14 -7.43 10.77 -16.15
N ASP A 15 -7.30 11.93 -15.52
CA ASP A 15 -6.53 13.03 -16.08
C ASP A 15 -5.06 12.97 -15.63
N GLU A 16 -4.23 13.80 -16.26
CA GLU A 16 -2.79 13.80 -15.98
C GLU A 16 -2.48 14.25 -14.55
N THR A 17 -3.24 15.18 -14.02
CA THR A 17 -3.04 15.68 -12.68
C THR A 17 -3.26 14.58 -11.65
N THR A 18 -4.35 13.85 -11.77
CA THR A 18 -4.67 12.74 -10.89
C THR A 18 -3.63 11.62 -11.03
N LYS A 19 -3.25 11.32 -12.26
CA LYS A 19 -2.25 10.29 -12.52
C LYS A 19 -0.91 10.61 -11.87
N LYS A 20 -0.46 11.84 -12.01
CA LYS A 20 0.80 12.28 -11.40
C LYS A 20 0.72 12.23 -9.89
N TYR A 21 -0.42 12.63 -9.34
CA TYR A 21 -0.62 12.62 -7.90
C TYR A 21 -0.53 11.20 -7.35
N VAL A 22 -1.20 10.26 -8.01
CA VAL A 22 -1.19 8.86 -7.61
C VAL A 22 0.22 8.28 -7.69
N ILE A 23 0.92 8.53 -8.78
CA ILE A 23 2.28 8.04 -8.95
C ILE A 23 3.19 8.58 -7.86
N LYS A 24 3.06 9.86 -7.54
CA LYS A 24 3.86 10.47 -6.49
C LYS A 24 3.58 9.86 -5.12
N LYS A 25 2.30 9.71 -4.79
CA LYS A 25 1.91 9.18 -3.48
C LYS A 25 2.24 7.70 -3.34
N ILE A 26 1.85 6.91 -4.31
CA ILE A 26 2.01 5.46 -4.25
C ILE A 26 3.46 5.06 -4.49
N GLY A 27 4.15 5.78 -5.38
CA GLY A 27 5.54 5.47 -5.68
C GLY A 27 6.47 5.55 -4.47
N ARG A 28 6.13 6.36 -3.48
CA ARG A 28 6.94 6.52 -2.27
C ARG A 28 6.76 5.38 -1.26
N LEU A 29 5.84 4.48 -1.52
CA LEU A 29 5.56 3.40 -0.56
C LEU A 29 6.73 2.42 -0.43
N ASP A 30 7.66 2.41 -1.36
CA ASP A 30 8.82 1.52 -1.26
C ASP A 30 9.66 1.79 -0.01
N ARG A 31 9.60 2.98 0.54
CA ARG A 31 10.34 3.29 1.78
C ARG A 31 9.85 2.46 2.97
N TYR A 32 8.64 1.96 2.89
CA TYR A 32 8.06 1.14 3.96
C TYR A 32 8.25 -0.35 3.72
N LEU A 33 8.94 -0.72 2.64
CA LEU A 33 9.17 -2.11 2.30
C LEU A 33 10.56 -2.55 2.77
N PRO A 34 10.71 -3.81 3.19
CA PRO A 34 12.04 -4.35 3.42
C PRO A 34 12.82 -4.38 2.11
N ARG A 35 14.14 -4.35 2.22
CA ARG A 35 15.01 -4.24 1.05
C ARG A 35 14.74 -5.31 -0.01
N HIS A 36 14.53 -6.53 0.42
CA HIS A 36 14.33 -7.63 -0.52
C HIS A 36 13.05 -7.51 -1.35
N ALA A 37 12.07 -6.77 -0.85
CA ALA A 37 10.79 -6.61 -1.54
C ALA A 37 10.75 -5.40 -2.47
N ARG A 38 11.71 -4.48 -2.34
CA ARG A 38 11.65 -3.22 -3.09
C ARG A 38 11.73 -3.38 -4.60
N ASN A 39 12.48 -4.36 -5.06
CA ASN A 39 12.66 -4.57 -6.50
C ASN A 39 11.60 -5.49 -7.11
N SER A 40 10.81 -6.13 -6.28
CA SER A 40 9.81 -7.10 -6.73
C SER A 40 8.39 -6.63 -6.52
N VAL A 41 8.20 -5.39 -6.05
CA VAL A 41 6.88 -4.88 -5.75
C VAL A 41 6.18 -4.42 -7.03
N THR A 42 4.91 -4.77 -7.16
CA THR A 42 4.04 -4.24 -8.20
C THR A 42 2.80 -3.67 -7.55
N VAL A 43 2.24 -2.63 -8.16
CA VAL A 43 1.07 -1.96 -7.62
C VAL A 43 0.04 -1.76 -8.72
N GLU A 44 -1.19 -2.11 -8.40
CA GLU A 44 -2.33 -1.82 -9.27
C GLU A 44 -3.24 -0.85 -8.54
N VAL A 45 -3.57 0.26 -9.20
CA VAL A 45 -4.45 1.28 -8.64
C VAL A 45 -5.68 1.38 -9.52
N LYS A 46 -6.84 1.24 -8.92
CA LYS A 46 -8.12 1.37 -9.60
C LYS A 46 -8.86 2.58 -9.04
N LEU A 47 -9.21 3.49 -9.92
CA LEU A 47 -9.95 4.69 -9.54
C LEU A 47 -11.32 4.62 -10.19
N LYS A 48 -12.36 4.63 -9.37
CA LYS A 48 -13.72 4.45 -9.83
C LYS A 48 -14.59 5.63 -9.47
N GLN A 49 -15.52 5.95 -10.36
CA GLN A 49 -16.63 6.82 -10.01
C GLN A 49 -17.81 5.92 -9.70
N VAL A 50 -18.37 6.05 -8.51
CA VAL A 50 -19.47 5.20 -8.04
C VAL A 50 -20.66 6.08 -7.67
N ASN A 51 -21.86 5.55 -7.84
CA ASN A 51 -23.08 6.24 -7.44
C ASN A 51 -23.48 5.74 -6.07
N ARG A 52 -23.24 6.57 -5.08
CA ARG A 52 -23.64 6.25 -3.71
C ARG A 52 -24.51 7.35 -3.14
N ASP A 53 -25.46 6.96 -2.33
CA ASP A 53 -26.49 7.88 -1.83
C ASP A 53 -25.96 8.95 -0.91
N HIS A 54 -24.78 8.78 -0.36
CA HIS A 54 -24.24 9.71 0.65
C HIS A 54 -23.11 10.57 0.11
N GLY A 55 -23.04 10.76 -1.19
CA GLY A 55 -22.05 11.64 -1.80
C GLY A 55 -20.65 11.07 -1.93
N ASN A 56 -20.42 9.83 -1.54
CA ASN A 56 -19.12 9.18 -1.72
C ASN A 56 -19.01 8.66 -3.15
N LYS A 57 -18.72 9.59 -4.06
CA LYS A 57 -18.79 9.31 -5.50
C LYS A 57 -17.50 8.73 -6.08
N TYR A 58 -16.40 8.82 -5.36
CA TYR A 58 -15.11 8.41 -5.88
C TYR A 58 -14.49 7.36 -4.97
N GLU A 59 -14.07 6.27 -5.58
CA GLU A 59 -13.48 5.16 -4.85
C GLU A 59 -12.08 4.90 -5.39
N ALA A 60 -11.12 4.71 -4.49
CA ALA A 60 -9.76 4.33 -4.84
C ALA A 60 -9.47 2.98 -4.23
N GLU A 61 -8.84 2.11 -5.01
CA GLU A 61 -8.43 0.79 -4.54
C GLU A 61 -6.98 0.58 -4.96
N VAL A 62 -6.15 0.13 -4.02
CA VAL A 62 -4.75 -0.16 -4.28
C VAL A 62 -4.49 -1.61 -3.92
N VAL A 63 -3.89 -2.33 -4.85
CA VAL A 63 -3.43 -3.70 -4.65
C VAL A 63 -1.93 -3.69 -4.82
N LEU A 64 -1.21 -3.94 -3.75
CA LEU A 64 0.25 -3.94 -3.74
C LEU A 64 0.72 -5.36 -3.52
N SER A 65 1.50 -5.87 -4.47
CA SER A 65 1.99 -7.25 -4.43
C SER A 65 3.48 -7.28 -4.12
N VAL A 66 3.84 -7.99 -3.09
CA VAL A 66 5.22 -8.30 -2.74
C VAL A 66 5.42 -9.81 -2.84
N PRO A 67 6.65 -10.30 -2.80
CA PRO A 67 6.90 -11.72 -3.09
C PRO A 67 6.07 -12.71 -2.29
N ASP A 68 5.77 -12.40 -1.04
CA ASP A 68 5.10 -13.33 -0.15
C ASP A 68 3.73 -12.87 0.33
N LYS A 69 3.23 -11.74 -0.18
CA LYS A 69 1.99 -11.19 0.34
C LYS A 69 1.35 -10.22 -0.64
N ILE A 70 0.03 -10.10 -0.56
CA ILE A 70 -0.72 -9.07 -1.28
C ILE A 70 -1.38 -8.17 -0.24
N ILE A 71 -1.14 -6.89 -0.37
CA ILE A 71 -1.67 -5.87 0.54
C ILE A 71 -2.66 -5.01 -0.23
N THR A 72 -3.88 -4.90 0.28
CA THR A 72 -4.92 -4.15 -0.41
C THR A 72 -5.56 -3.14 0.52
N ALA A 73 -6.06 -2.06 -0.07
CA ALA A 73 -6.87 -1.08 0.65
C ALA A 73 -7.83 -0.42 -0.33
N LYS A 74 -9.00 -0.07 0.15
CA LYS A 74 -10.04 0.54 -0.65
C LYS A 74 -10.84 1.48 0.21
N ASP A 75 -11.19 2.65 -0.35
CA ASP A 75 -12.06 3.59 0.34
C ASP A 75 -12.72 4.51 -0.66
N SER A 76 -13.79 5.15 -0.25
CA SER A 76 -14.53 6.08 -1.09
C SER A 76 -14.80 7.38 -0.36
N THR A 77 -14.79 8.49 -1.09
CA THR A 77 -15.06 9.82 -0.55
C THR A 77 -15.73 10.68 -1.61
N VAL A 78 -15.97 11.94 -1.26
CA VAL A 78 -16.53 12.92 -2.20
C VAL A 78 -15.47 13.47 -3.17
N ASN A 79 -14.20 13.11 -2.99
CA ASN A 79 -13.10 13.65 -3.77
C ASN A 79 -12.09 12.54 -4.06
N MET A 80 -11.69 12.40 -5.33
CA MET A 80 -10.79 11.31 -5.70
C MET A 80 -9.42 11.42 -5.03
N LEU A 81 -8.85 12.62 -4.95
CA LEU A 81 -7.54 12.79 -4.32
C LEU A 81 -7.59 12.46 -2.84
N ALA A 82 -8.71 12.80 -2.18
CA ALA A 82 -8.89 12.43 -0.78
C ALA A 82 -9.00 10.92 -0.62
N ALA A 83 -9.68 10.25 -1.55
CA ALA A 83 -9.77 8.79 -1.51
C ALA A 83 -8.39 8.16 -1.64
N VAL A 84 -7.55 8.67 -2.53
CA VAL A 84 -6.18 8.20 -2.70
C VAL A 84 -5.38 8.40 -1.41
N ASP A 85 -5.52 9.54 -0.76
CA ASP A 85 -4.80 9.83 0.49
C ASP A 85 -5.19 8.85 1.60
N ILE A 86 -6.48 8.55 1.72
CA ILE A 86 -6.95 7.63 2.74
C ILE A 86 -6.43 6.23 2.47
N VAL A 87 -6.48 5.80 1.21
CA VAL A 87 -6.00 4.48 0.83
C VAL A 87 -4.49 4.38 1.04
N GLU A 88 -3.75 5.43 0.71
CA GLU A 88 -2.31 5.44 0.96
C GLU A 88 -2.02 5.24 2.45
N ALA A 89 -2.72 5.95 3.31
CA ALA A 89 -2.53 5.81 4.75
C ALA A 89 -2.81 4.39 5.23
N LYS A 90 -3.84 3.76 4.69
CA LYS A 90 -4.18 2.38 5.03
C LYS A 90 -3.08 1.41 4.59
N ILE A 91 -2.55 1.63 3.39
CA ILE A 91 -1.45 0.79 2.88
C ILE A 91 -0.20 0.98 3.73
N VAL A 92 0.13 2.22 4.09
CA VAL A 92 1.30 2.52 4.94
C VAL A 92 1.20 1.75 6.25
N ALA A 93 0.03 1.77 6.89
CA ALA A 93 -0.15 1.04 8.15
C ALA A 93 0.10 -0.46 7.98
N GLN A 94 -0.40 -1.03 6.90
CA GLN A 94 -0.19 -2.45 6.61
C GLN A 94 1.27 -2.75 6.27
N LEU A 95 1.94 -1.85 5.55
CA LEU A 95 3.35 -2.03 5.18
C LEU A 95 4.26 -1.96 6.40
N ARG A 96 3.96 -1.07 7.33
CA ARG A 96 4.74 -1.00 8.57
C ARG A 96 4.64 -2.31 9.34
N LYS A 97 3.43 -2.86 9.41
CA LYS A 97 3.23 -4.13 10.07
C LYS A 97 3.94 -5.27 9.35
N TYR A 98 3.86 -5.27 8.03
CA TYR A 98 4.55 -6.27 7.20
C TYR A 98 6.07 -6.20 7.42
N LYS A 99 6.63 -5.01 7.40
CA LYS A 99 8.07 -4.83 7.58
C LYS A 99 8.52 -5.29 8.95
N GLN A 100 7.79 -4.95 9.99
CA GLN A 100 8.10 -5.40 11.34
C GLN A 100 8.07 -6.92 11.45
N THR A 101 7.04 -7.53 10.90
CA THR A 101 6.89 -8.98 10.92
C THR A 101 8.04 -9.66 10.18
N THR A 102 8.39 -9.14 9.01
CA THR A 102 9.46 -9.70 8.20
C THR A 102 10.81 -9.60 8.89
N ILE A 103 11.11 -8.43 9.46
CA ILE A 103 12.38 -8.20 10.15
C ILE A 103 12.46 -9.07 11.41
N ALA A 104 11.39 -9.13 12.18
CA ALA A 104 11.36 -9.95 13.38
C ALA A 104 11.57 -11.42 13.04
N HIS A 105 10.93 -11.89 11.99
CA HIS A 105 11.06 -13.27 11.57
C HIS A 105 12.48 -13.60 11.12
N VAL A 106 13.08 -12.74 10.34
CA VAL A 106 14.47 -12.90 9.91
C VAL A 106 15.40 -12.87 11.10
N GLY A 107 15.17 -11.95 12.04
CA GLY A 107 15.96 -11.86 13.24
C GLY A 107 15.90 -13.13 14.06
N ARG A 108 14.73 -13.73 14.19
CA ARG A 108 14.59 -14.98 14.90
C ARG A 108 15.43 -16.08 14.28
N ARG A 109 15.38 -16.19 12.97
CA ARG A 109 16.16 -17.22 12.30
C ARG A 109 17.65 -17.00 12.42
N GLY A 110 18.06 -15.73 12.38
CA GLY A 110 19.47 -15.40 12.44
C GLY A 110 20.05 -15.46 13.84
N VAL A 111 19.26 -15.13 14.86
CA VAL A 111 19.77 -14.95 16.22
C VAL A 111 18.82 -15.50 17.26
N MET A 112 18.10 -16.51 16.92
CA MET A 112 17.06 -17.04 17.75
C MET A 112 17.50 -17.31 19.19
N SER A 113 18.64 -17.92 19.36
CA SER A 113 19.12 -18.28 20.71
C SER A 113 19.36 -17.06 21.56
N ARG A 114 19.71 -15.94 20.96
CA ARG A 114 20.02 -14.73 21.72
C ARG A 114 18.82 -13.86 21.98
N PHE A 115 17.90 -13.81 21.04
CA PHE A 115 16.82 -12.86 21.11
C PHE A 115 15.49 -13.43 21.47
N LYS A 116 15.40 -14.69 21.57
CA LYS A 116 14.13 -15.31 21.81
C LYS A 116 13.39 -14.71 23.01
N ARG A 117 14.06 -14.40 24.08
CA ARG A 117 13.41 -13.80 25.22
C ARG A 117 12.98 -12.37 24.97
N SER A 118 13.75 -11.63 24.20
CA SER A 118 13.38 -10.26 23.85
C SER A 118 12.16 -10.22 22.98
N TYR A 119 12.10 -11.10 22.00
CA TYR A 119 10.96 -11.15 21.12
C TYR A 119 9.73 -11.69 21.79
N ALA A 120 9.89 -12.59 22.69
CA ALA A 120 8.77 -13.11 23.44
C ALA A 120 8.05 -11.98 24.17
N ARG A 121 8.80 -11.00 24.62
CA ARG A 121 8.23 -9.85 25.28
C ARG A 121 7.52 -8.91 24.31
N GLU A 122 8.04 -8.77 23.14
CA GLU A 122 7.50 -7.88 22.13
C GLU A 122 6.35 -8.44 21.36
N LEU A 123 6.34 -9.71 21.26
CA LEU A 123 5.37 -10.38 20.40
C LEU A 123 4.07 -10.73 21.14
#